data_d76293d8d4bc26088b15632223e809bc
#
_entry.id   d76293d8d4bc26088b15632223e809bc
#
_cell.length_a   1.000
_cell.length_b   1.000
_cell.length_c   1.000
_cell.angle_alpha   90.00
_cell.angle_beta   90.00
_cell.angle_gamma   90.00
#
_symmetry.space_group_name_H-M   'P 1'
#
loop_
_entity.id
_entity.type
_entity.pdbx_description
1 polymer ?
#
loop_
_entity_poly.entity_id
_entity_poly.type
_entity_poly.pdbx_seq_one_letter_code
_entity_poly.pdbx_strand_id
1 'polypeptide(L)'
;MKNANKNFKPETLMMTYGYKPELSEGSLKCPIFQTSTFVFKNAESGKRFFEIAYGLKEKQPTEEMGLIYSRLNNPDVEILENRLCLWDKSEDCAVFESGLAAITTVLLEFLKPGDTLLYSSPLYGGTDHFIKYVLTKFNINIVGFRPGNTQEEIKEIVKKAEAEKSIALVYIETPANPTNALIDMDMCKEIADYYSTPERPVYFAVDNTYMGPLWQHPLEHGADLVLYSATKYIGGHSDVIAGACLGNKQLIGRVKTLRTFLGNMTSPYV
;
A
#
# COMPACT_ATOMS: atom_id res chain seq x y z
N MET A 1 19.07 7.58 -12.91
CA MET A 1 18.93 8.58 -11.81
C MET A 1 18.97 7.98 -10.39
N LYS A 2 18.91 6.66 -10.18
CA LYS A 2 18.92 6.05 -8.84
C LYS A 2 20.21 6.26 -8.00
N ASN A 3 21.32 6.71 -8.56
CA ASN A 3 22.61 6.82 -7.86
C ASN A 3 23.06 8.23 -7.50
N ALA A 4 22.44 9.29 -8.00
CA ALA A 4 22.87 10.67 -7.75
C ALA A 4 22.28 11.28 -6.45
N ASN A 5 21.27 10.66 -5.86
CA ASN A 5 20.45 11.27 -4.79
C ASN A 5 20.72 10.72 -3.38
N LYS A 6 21.73 9.87 -3.18
CA LYS A 6 21.99 9.25 -1.86
C LYS A 6 22.35 10.23 -0.73
N ASN A 7 22.66 11.48 -1.05
CA ASN A 7 23.13 12.48 -0.08
C ASN A 7 22.08 13.52 0.32
N PHE A 8 20.89 13.48 -0.25
CA PHE A 8 19.83 14.44 0.06
C PHE A 8 18.76 13.82 0.96
N LYS A 9 18.25 14.64 1.89
CA LYS A 9 17.13 14.23 2.75
C LYS A 9 15.82 14.19 1.97
N PRO A 10 14.80 13.42 2.45
CA PRO A 10 13.49 13.33 1.81
C PRO A 10 12.87 14.70 1.51
N GLU A 11 12.99 15.67 2.41
CA GLU A 11 12.46 17.03 2.26
C GLU A 11 13.00 17.74 1.02
N THR A 12 14.29 17.57 0.73
CA THR A 12 14.92 18.13 -0.47
C THR A 12 14.48 17.38 -1.73
N LEU A 13 14.43 16.05 -1.65
CA LEU A 13 14.05 15.20 -2.78
C LEU A 13 12.58 15.37 -3.18
N MET A 14 11.69 15.67 -2.25
CA MET A 14 10.26 15.93 -2.52
C MET A 14 10.04 17.02 -3.56
N MET A 15 10.99 17.94 -3.74
CA MET A 15 10.86 19.04 -4.71
C MET A 15 10.92 18.56 -6.18
N THR A 16 11.70 17.52 -6.47
CA THR A 16 11.98 17.13 -7.88
C THR A 16 11.93 15.62 -8.12
N TYR A 17 11.97 14.79 -7.09
CA TYR A 17 12.07 13.32 -7.24
C TYR A 17 10.89 12.75 -8.03
N GLY A 18 11.20 11.83 -8.94
CA GLY A 18 10.19 11.17 -9.78
C GLY A 18 9.68 11.99 -10.96
N TYR A 19 10.09 13.27 -11.11
CA TYR A 19 9.68 14.13 -12.21
C TYR A 19 10.83 14.40 -13.18
N LYS A 20 10.52 14.36 -14.48
CA LYS A 20 11.45 14.66 -15.58
C LYS A 20 10.91 15.83 -16.40
N PRO A 21 11.39 17.07 -16.19
CA PRO A 21 10.90 18.25 -16.88
C PRO A 21 10.94 18.16 -18.42
N GLU A 22 11.94 17.46 -18.96
CA GLU A 22 12.09 17.23 -20.39
C GLU A 22 10.93 16.48 -21.06
N LEU A 23 10.13 15.74 -20.26
CA LEU A 23 8.91 15.07 -20.74
C LEU A 23 7.67 15.98 -20.71
N SER A 24 7.84 17.23 -20.24
CA SER A 24 6.76 18.23 -20.08
C SER A 24 7.22 19.61 -20.56
N GLU A 25 7.83 19.68 -21.76
CA GLU A 25 8.29 20.95 -22.40
C GLU A 25 9.24 21.78 -21.49
N GLY A 26 9.95 21.14 -20.56
CA GLY A 26 10.84 21.83 -19.62
C GLY A 26 10.12 22.49 -18.44
N SER A 27 8.83 22.24 -18.24
CA SER A 27 8.07 22.80 -17.12
C SER A 27 8.72 22.46 -15.78
N LEU A 28 8.97 23.47 -14.95
CA LEU A 28 9.55 23.26 -13.61
C LEU A 28 8.63 22.47 -12.69
N LYS A 29 7.33 22.71 -12.76
CA LYS A 29 6.30 21.98 -12.04
C LYS A 29 5.61 20.99 -12.97
N CYS A 30 5.37 19.76 -12.52
CA CYS A 30 4.63 18.78 -13.30
C CYS A 30 3.25 19.33 -13.70
N PRO A 31 2.91 19.35 -14.98
CA PRO A 31 1.55 19.65 -15.43
C PRO A 31 0.59 18.57 -14.93
N ILE A 32 -0.69 18.89 -14.80
CA ILE A 32 -1.72 17.90 -14.49
C ILE A 32 -2.07 17.14 -15.77
N PHE A 33 -1.73 15.87 -15.83
CA PHE A 33 -2.05 14.97 -16.95
C PHE A 33 -3.47 14.43 -16.83
N GLN A 34 -4.45 15.29 -17.01
CA GLN A 34 -5.87 14.92 -16.94
C GLN A 34 -6.34 14.28 -18.25
N THR A 35 -5.85 13.10 -18.52
CA THR A 35 -6.22 12.29 -19.69
C THR A 35 -6.48 10.84 -19.29
N SER A 36 -7.39 10.17 -19.98
CA SER A 36 -7.64 8.75 -19.75
C SER A 36 -6.64 7.85 -20.48
N THR A 37 -6.13 8.30 -21.64
CA THR A 37 -5.39 7.45 -22.57
C THR A 37 -4.13 8.14 -23.05
N PHE A 38 -3.07 7.37 -23.23
CA PHE A 38 -1.80 7.81 -23.82
C PHE A 38 -1.56 7.07 -25.15
N VAL A 39 -0.89 7.74 -26.09
CA VAL A 39 -0.59 7.15 -27.40
C VAL A 39 0.82 6.59 -27.43
N PHE A 40 1.01 5.50 -28.15
CA PHE A 40 2.33 4.98 -28.46
C PHE A 40 2.98 5.78 -29.59
N LYS A 41 4.30 5.84 -29.57
CA LYS A 41 5.09 6.52 -30.62
C LYS A 41 4.84 5.91 -32.01
N ASN A 42 4.69 4.58 -32.07
CA ASN A 42 4.41 3.80 -33.28
C ASN A 42 3.81 2.43 -32.89
N ALA A 43 3.38 1.65 -33.88
CA ALA A 43 2.77 0.34 -33.68
C ALA A 43 3.72 -0.67 -33.01
N GLU A 44 5.01 -0.60 -33.32
CA GLU A 44 6.03 -1.47 -32.75
C GLU A 44 6.19 -1.25 -31.24
N SER A 45 6.19 0.02 -30.82
CA SER A 45 6.22 0.40 -29.38
C SER A 45 5.00 -0.14 -28.64
N GLY A 46 3.80 -0.06 -29.26
CA GLY A 46 2.58 -0.61 -28.70
C GLY A 46 2.64 -2.14 -28.60
N LYS A 47 3.07 -2.82 -29.66
CA LYS A 47 3.28 -4.27 -29.66
C LYS A 47 4.25 -4.67 -28.54
N ARG A 48 5.39 -4.00 -28.45
CA ARG A 48 6.42 -4.29 -27.43
C ARG A 48 5.89 -4.11 -26.01
N PHE A 49 5.09 -3.06 -25.76
CA PHE A 49 4.43 -2.84 -24.47
C PHE A 49 3.58 -4.04 -24.08
N PHE A 50 2.71 -4.52 -24.97
CA PHE A 50 1.82 -5.64 -24.68
C PHE A 50 2.55 -6.97 -24.57
N GLU A 51 3.61 -7.19 -25.35
CA GLU A 51 4.46 -8.39 -25.22
C GLU A 51 5.06 -8.51 -23.81
N ILE A 52 5.47 -7.37 -23.21
CA ILE A 52 5.99 -7.34 -21.83
C ILE A 52 4.84 -7.45 -20.82
N ALA A 53 3.77 -6.67 -21.00
CA ALA A 53 2.65 -6.64 -20.06
C ALA A 53 1.95 -8.01 -19.90
N TYR A 54 1.91 -8.80 -20.95
CA TYR A 54 1.37 -10.17 -20.93
C TYR A 54 2.41 -11.26 -20.62
N GLY A 55 3.64 -10.88 -20.29
CA GLY A 55 4.71 -11.84 -19.98
C GLY A 55 5.20 -12.67 -21.17
N LEU A 56 4.90 -12.26 -22.39
CA LEU A 56 5.38 -12.93 -23.61
C LEU A 56 6.86 -12.68 -23.88
N LYS A 57 7.39 -11.58 -23.36
CA LYS A 57 8.80 -11.21 -23.42
C LYS A 57 9.24 -10.53 -22.13
N GLU A 58 10.49 -10.74 -21.76
CA GLU A 58 11.10 -10.06 -20.63
C GLU A 58 11.42 -8.59 -20.96
N LYS A 59 11.24 -7.74 -19.96
CA LYS A 59 11.61 -6.33 -20.02
C LYS A 59 13.14 -6.20 -19.92
N GLN A 60 13.75 -5.46 -20.82
CA GLN A 60 15.18 -5.15 -20.72
C GLN A 60 15.44 -4.16 -19.56
N PRO A 61 16.60 -4.25 -18.87
CA PRO A 61 16.89 -3.38 -17.71
C PRO A 61 16.84 -1.89 -17.98
N THR A 62 17.14 -1.46 -19.20
CA THR A 62 17.16 -0.06 -19.64
C THR A 62 15.88 0.37 -20.34
N GLU A 63 14.93 -0.55 -20.55
CA GLU A 63 13.69 -0.28 -21.26
C GLU A 63 12.68 0.42 -20.34
N GLU A 64 12.19 1.58 -20.75
CA GLU A 64 11.09 2.26 -20.08
C GLU A 64 9.77 1.81 -20.70
N MET A 65 8.84 1.34 -19.87
CA MET A 65 7.47 1.07 -20.28
C MET A 65 6.76 2.40 -20.45
N GLY A 66 6.15 2.61 -21.61
CA GLY A 66 5.31 3.78 -21.84
C GLY A 66 4.03 3.74 -21.00
N LEU A 67 3.35 4.88 -20.99
CA LEU A 67 2.00 5.01 -20.44
C LEU A 67 0.98 4.52 -21.46
N ILE A 68 -0.16 4.02 -20.97
CA ILE A 68 -1.24 3.54 -21.84
C ILE A 68 -2.61 4.08 -21.41
N TYR A 69 -2.92 4.00 -20.14
CA TYR A 69 -4.23 4.32 -19.61
C TYR A 69 -4.15 4.73 -18.15
N SER A 70 -4.77 5.85 -17.77
CA SER A 70 -4.63 6.43 -16.43
C SER A 70 -5.14 5.54 -15.29
N ARG A 71 -5.99 4.55 -15.56
CA ARG A 71 -6.36 3.54 -14.55
C ARG A 71 -5.19 2.59 -14.22
N LEU A 72 -4.23 2.44 -15.11
CA LEU A 72 -3.02 1.62 -14.91
C LEU A 72 -1.90 2.47 -14.30
N ASN A 73 -1.57 3.56 -14.96
CA ASN A 73 -0.56 4.52 -14.53
C ASN A 73 -0.82 5.92 -15.11
N ASN A 74 -0.33 6.93 -14.41
CA ASN A 74 -0.43 8.33 -14.80
C ASN A 74 0.79 9.07 -14.23
N PRO A 75 1.38 10.04 -14.93
CA PRO A 75 2.58 10.74 -14.47
C PRO A 75 2.44 11.36 -13.07
N ASP A 76 1.32 12.04 -12.78
CA ASP A 76 1.09 12.69 -11.48
C ASP A 76 1.01 11.65 -10.35
N VAL A 77 0.30 10.55 -10.61
CA VAL A 77 0.17 9.43 -9.64
C VAL A 77 1.54 8.78 -9.39
N GLU A 78 2.31 8.50 -10.45
CA GLU A 78 3.65 7.91 -10.32
C GLU A 78 4.63 8.83 -9.57
N ILE A 79 4.55 10.13 -9.78
CA ILE A 79 5.37 11.12 -9.04
C ILE A 79 5.01 11.09 -7.56
N LEU A 80 3.74 11.05 -7.22
CA LEU A 80 3.29 10.95 -5.83
C LEU A 80 3.73 9.63 -5.20
N GLU A 81 3.53 8.51 -5.88
CA GLU A 81 3.99 7.18 -5.42
C GLU A 81 5.50 7.17 -5.14
N ASN A 82 6.31 7.70 -6.06
CA ASN A 82 7.76 7.79 -5.88
C ASN A 82 8.16 8.67 -4.68
N ARG A 83 7.47 9.79 -4.47
CA ARG A 83 7.77 10.71 -3.37
C ARG A 83 7.39 10.15 -2.02
N LEU A 84 6.27 9.45 -1.91
CA LEU A 84 5.88 8.77 -0.67
C LEU A 84 6.91 7.71 -0.26
N CYS A 85 7.48 6.97 -1.21
CA CYS A 85 8.53 5.99 -0.94
C CYS A 85 9.78 6.59 -0.26
N LEU A 86 10.05 7.88 -0.44
CA LEU A 86 11.22 8.54 0.17
C LEU A 86 11.14 8.57 1.69
N TRP A 87 9.94 8.75 2.24
CA TRP A 87 9.73 8.92 3.67
C TRP A 87 9.75 7.60 4.43
N ASP A 88 9.08 6.59 3.90
CA ASP A 88 9.05 5.24 4.50
C ASP A 88 10.22 4.36 4.05
N LYS A 89 11.09 4.85 3.16
CA LYS A 89 12.19 4.08 2.54
C LYS A 89 11.68 2.79 1.88
N SER A 90 10.45 2.80 1.39
CA SER A 90 9.84 1.67 0.70
C SER A 90 10.36 1.51 -0.73
N GLU A 91 10.24 0.31 -1.28
CA GLU A 91 10.65 0.04 -2.66
C GLU A 91 9.63 0.52 -3.68
N ASP A 92 8.33 0.51 -3.33
CA ASP A 92 7.23 0.93 -4.18
C ASP A 92 6.02 1.41 -3.35
N CYS A 93 5.11 2.10 -4.01
CA CYS A 93 3.88 2.65 -3.43
C CYS A 93 2.73 2.52 -4.43
N ALA A 94 1.53 2.27 -3.93
CA ALA A 94 0.28 2.36 -4.67
C ALA A 94 -0.59 3.46 -4.05
N VAL A 95 -1.04 4.43 -4.85
CA VAL A 95 -1.93 5.52 -4.40
C VAL A 95 -3.38 5.21 -4.80
N PHE A 96 -4.33 5.61 -3.96
CA PHE A 96 -5.75 5.31 -4.06
C PHE A 96 -6.61 6.57 -3.88
N GLU A 97 -7.86 6.50 -4.29
CA GLU A 97 -8.86 7.56 -4.11
C GLU A 97 -9.25 7.82 -2.64
N SER A 98 -8.96 6.90 -1.73
CA SER A 98 -9.18 7.06 -0.29
C SER A 98 -8.33 6.09 0.55
N GLY A 99 -8.14 6.42 1.84
CA GLY A 99 -7.48 5.50 2.77
C GLY A 99 -8.21 4.16 2.89
N LEU A 100 -9.55 4.20 2.90
CA LEU A 100 -10.33 2.96 2.95
C LEU A 100 -10.20 2.13 1.66
N ALA A 101 -10.06 2.77 0.50
CA ALA A 101 -9.77 2.07 -0.75
C ALA A 101 -8.41 1.34 -0.71
N ALA A 102 -7.39 1.95 -0.11
CA ALA A 102 -6.10 1.29 0.12
C ALA A 102 -6.25 0.09 1.06
N ILE A 103 -6.91 0.27 2.21
CA ILE A 103 -7.12 -0.79 3.21
C ILE A 103 -7.92 -1.96 2.61
N THR A 104 -9.06 -1.68 1.99
CA THR A 104 -9.92 -2.73 1.42
C THR A 104 -9.24 -3.49 0.29
N THR A 105 -8.46 -2.81 -0.55
CA THR A 105 -7.67 -3.47 -1.60
C THR A 105 -6.63 -4.41 -1.00
N VAL A 106 -5.92 -4.01 0.04
CA VAL A 106 -4.94 -4.87 0.73
C VAL A 106 -5.64 -6.07 1.37
N LEU A 107 -6.73 -5.85 2.10
CA LEU A 107 -7.47 -6.95 2.73
C LEU A 107 -7.99 -7.96 1.70
N LEU A 108 -8.51 -7.51 0.56
CA LEU A 108 -9.00 -8.37 -0.51
C LEU A 108 -7.89 -9.06 -1.30
N GLU A 109 -6.70 -8.44 -1.42
CA GLU A 109 -5.57 -9.06 -2.13
C GLU A 109 -4.92 -10.19 -1.31
N PHE A 110 -4.81 -10.01 -0.01
CA PHE A 110 -4.03 -10.92 0.85
C PHE A 110 -4.88 -11.93 1.62
N LEU A 111 -6.20 -11.84 1.56
CA LEU A 111 -7.14 -12.78 2.20
C LEU A 111 -7.97 -13.50 1.14
N LYS A 112 -8.04 -14.81 1.26
CA LYS A 112 -8.87 -15.70 0.43
C LYS A 112 -9.98 -16.34 1.26
N PRO A 113 -11.07 -16.82 0.66
CA PRO A 113 -12.09 -17.56 1.38
C PRO A 113 -11.50 -18.70 2.24
N GLY A 114 -11.81 -18.72 3.52
CA GLY A 114 -11.26 -19.64 4.51
C GLY A 114 -10.03 -19.13 5.27
N ASP A 115 -9.42 -18.02 4.82
CA ASP A 115 -8.34 -17.37 5.57
C ASP A 115 -8.85 -16.64 6.80
N THR A 116 -7.95 -16.38 7.75
CA THR A 116 -8.21 -15.60 8.95
C THR A 116 -7.39 -14.31 8.93
N LEU A 117 -8.09 -13.21 9.18
CA LEU A 117 -7.50 -11.92 9.54
C LEU A 117 -7.34 -11.83 11.05
N LEU A 118 -6.09 -11.73 11.53
CA LEU A 118 -5.80 -11.34 12.91
C LEU A 118 -5.65 -9.81 12.96
N TYR A 119 -6.46 -9.13 13.79
CA TYR A 119 -6.44 -7.67 13.78
C TYR A 119 -6.52 -7.04 15.17
N SER A 120 -5.92 -5.85 15.34
CA SER A 120 -6.03 -5.08 16.57
C SER A 120 -7.43 -4.44 16.70
N SER A 121 -7.96 -4.36 17.91
CA SER A 121 -9.23 -3.69 18.19
C SER A 121 -9.08 -2.82 19.46
N PRO A 122 -9.44 -1.53 19.42
CA PRO A 122 -10.22 -0.85 18.39
C PRO A 122 -9.42 -0.46 17.13
N LEU A 123 -10.13 -0.27 16.03
CA LEU A 123 -9.67 0.31 14.77
C LEU A 123 -10.53 1.52 14.40
N TYR A 124 -10.11 2.29 13.40
CA TYR A 124 -10.98 3.26 12.73
C TYR A 124 -12.32 2.62 12.35
N GLY A 125 -13.43 3.31 12.63
CA GLY A 125 -14.78 2.74 12.51
C GLY A 125 -15.11 2.20 11.12
N GLY A 126 -14.63 2.84 10.04
CA GLY A 126 -14.82 2.36 8.67
C GLY A 126 -14.12 1.03 8.41
N THR A 127 -12.91 0.88 8.90
CA THR A 127 -12.13 -0.37 8.79
C THR A 127 -12.75 -1.48 9.63
N ASP A 128 -13.12 -1.20 10.88
CA ASP A 128 -13.78 -2.15 11.77
C ASP A 128 -15.10 -2.68 11.17
N HIS A 129 -15.90 -1.75 10.61
CA HIS A 129 -17.16 -2.12 9.94
C HIS A 129 -16.92 -2.99 8.71
N PHE A 130 -15.94 -2.65 7.87
CA PHE A 130 -15.60 -3.45 6.70
C PHE A 130 -15.15 -4.86 7.09
N ILE A 131 -14.29 -4.98 8.09
CA ILE A 131 -13.81 -6.28 8.60
C ILE A 131 -14.99 -7.13 9.09
N LYS A 132 -15.85 -6.58 9.94
CA LYS A 132 -16.93 -7.34 10.61
C LYS A 132 -18.12 -7.67 9.71
N TYR A 133 -18.47 -6.76 8.80
CA TYR A 133 -19.74 -6.87 8.06
C TYR A 133 -19.58 -7.05 6.55
N VAL A 134 -18.38 -6.88 6.01
CA VAL A 134 -18.14 -7.10 4.59
C VAL A 134 -17.25 -8.32 4.35
N LEU A 135 -16.06 -8.38 4.95
CA LEU A 135 -15.14 -9.50 4.75
C LEU A 135 -15.75 -10.86 5.13
N THR A 136 -16.53 -10.90 6.21
CA THR A 136 -17.20 -12.13 6.67
C THR A 136 -18.18 -12.70 5.63
N LYS A 137 -18.73 -11.85 4.74
CA LYS A 137 -19.58 -12.31 3.62
C LYS A 137 -18.79 -13.03 2.53
N PHE A 138 -17.49 -12.86 2.48
CA PHE A 138 -16.57 -13.55 1.57
C PHE A 138 -15.92 -14.78 2.20
N ASN A 139 -16.49 -15.30 3.29
CA ASN A 139 -15.97 -16.45 4.03
C ASN A 139 -14.54 -16.23 4.56
N ILE A 140 -14.24 -15.01 4.98
CA ILE A 140 -12.99 -14.67 5.67
C ILE A 140 -13.27 -14.65 7.17
N ASN A 141 -12.48 -15.40 7.92
CA ASN A 141 -12.56 -15.45 9.37
C ASN A 141 -11.84 -14.24 9.97
N ILE A 142 -12.33 -13.77 11.11
CA ILE A 142 -11.75 -12.61 11.80
C ILE A 142 -11.47 -12.95 13.26
N VAL A 143 -10.27 -12.61 13.73
CA VAL A 143 -9.84 -12.78 15.11
C VAL A 143 -9.27 -11.46 15.62
N GLY A 144 -9.94 -10.86 16.60
CA GLY A 144 -9.51 -9.59 17.17
C GLY A 144 -8.74 -9.76 18.48
N PHE A 145 -7.70 -8.94 18.67
CA PHE A 145 -6.99 -8.81 19.94
C PHE A 145 -6.98 -7.35 20.41
N ARG A 146 -6.62 -7.10 21.67
CA ARG A 146 -6.71 -5.77 22.28
C ARG A 146 -5.33 -5.21 22.64
N PRO A 147 -5.20 -3.88 22.75
CA PRO A 147 -4.03 -3.26 23.36
C PRO A 147 -3.76 -3.85 24.74
N GLY A 148 -2.48 -4.10 25.02
CA GLY A 148 -2.05 -4.71 26.29
C GLY A 148 -2.13 -6.24 26.33
N ASN A 149 -2.71 -6.92 25.34
CA ASN A 149 -2.55 -8.35 25.25
C ASN A 149 -1.08 -8.72 25.01
N THR A 150 -0.59 -9.71 25.76
CA THR A 150 0.73 -10.32 25.51
C THR A 150 0.70 -11.23 24.30
N GLN A 151 1.85 -11.59 23.79
CA GLN A 151 1.98 -12.54 22.69
C GLN A 151 1.32 -13.89 23.01
N GLU A 152 1.48 -14.37 24.24
CA GLU A 152 0.89 -15.62 24.71
C GLU A 152 -0.64 -15.55 24.75
N GLU A 153 -1.19 -14.43 25.23
CA GLU A 153 -2.63 -14.22 25.25
C GLU A 153 -3.20 -14.18 23.82
N ILE A 154 -2.51 -13.52 22.88
CA ILE A 154 -2.94 -13.50 21.49
C ILE A 154 -2.91 -14.90 20.87
N LYS A 155 -1.87 -15.69 21.14
CA LYS A 155 -1.80 -17.10 20.69
C LYS A 155 -2.94 -17.96 21.28
N GLU A 156 -3.29 -17.74 22.54
CA GLU A 156 -4.45 -18.42 23.15
C GLU A 156 -5.79 -17.97 22.53
N ILE A 157 -5.95 -16.70 22.16
CA ILE A 157 -7.13 -16.21 21.43
C ILE A 157 -7.22 -16.89 20.07
N VAL A 158 -6.13 -16.96 19.32
CA VAL A 158 -6.05 -17.61 18.00
C VAL A 158 -6.36 -19.10 18.10
N LYS A 159 -5.82 -19.79 19.11
CA LYS A 159 -6.06 -21.21 19.37
C LYS A 159 -7.52 -21.48 19.71
N LYS A 160 -8.13 -20.68 20.57
CA LYS A 160 -9.58 -20.78 20.90
C LYS A 160 -10.49 -20.57 19.69
N ALA A 161 -10.05 -19.77 18.73
CA ALA A 161 -10.74 -19.55 17.47
C ALA A 161 -10.46 -20.63 16.41
N GLU A 162 -9.62 -21.63 16.73
CA GLU A 162 -9.16 -22.68 15.81
C GLU A 162 -8.50 -22.14 14.53
N ALA A 163 -7.89 -20.94 14.64
CA ALA A 163 -7.41 -20.16 13.50
C ALA A 163 -5.91 -20.34 13.20
N GLU A 164 -5.17 -21.13 13.96
CA GLU A 164 -3.71 -21.28 13.90
C GLU A 164 -3.17 -21.59 12.48
N LYS A 165 -3.93 -22.38 11.72
CA LYS A 165 -3.55 -22.80 10.36
C LYS A 165 -4.15 -21.92 9.26
N SER A 166 -4.97 -20.94 9.60
CA SER A 166 -5.73 -20.12 8.64
C SER A 166 -5.35 -18.64 8.64
N ILE A 167 -4.50 -18.19 9.58
CA ILE A 167 -4.01 -16.80 9.57
C ILE A 167 -3.22 -16.55 8.28
N ALA A 168 -3.57 -15.48 7.57
CA ALA A 168 -2.89 -15.05 6.37
C ALA A 168 -2.43 -13.58 6.44
N LEU A 169 -3.04 -12.79 7.32
CA LEU A 169 -2.72 -11.37 7.49
C LEU A 169 -2.87 -10.97 8.96
N VAL A 170 -1.87 -10.28 9.49
CA VAL A 170 -1.95 -9.51 10.73
C VAL A 170 -2.13 -8.05 10.34
N TYR A 171 -3.20 -7.40 10.83
CA TYR A 171 -3.50 -6.01 10.53
C TYR A 171 -3.65 -5.20 11.83
N ILE A 172 -2.92 -4.11 11.95
CA ILE A 172 -3.04 -3.21 13.10
C ILE A 172 -3.16 -1.75 12.67
N GLU A 173 -3.78 -0.95 13.54
CA GLU A 173 -3.75 0.51 13.49
C GLU A 173 -3.12 1.01 14.80
N THR A 174 -2.02 1.75 14.72
CA THR A 174 -1.31 2.22 15.90
C THR A 174 -0.64 3.58 15.66
N PRO A 175 -1.00 4.63 16.43
CA PRO A 175 -2.13 4.73 17.37
C PRO A 175 -3.49 4.61 16.66
N ALA A 176 -4.48 4.06 17.33
CA ALA A 176 -5.82 3.87 16.76
C ALA A 176 -6.73 5.09 16.96
N ASN A 177 -7.48 5.47 15.95
CA ASN A 177 -8.52 6.51 16.04
C ASN A 177 -9.87 5.89 16.50
N PRO A 178 -10.57 6.42 17.52
CA PRO A 178 -10.29 7.67 18.27
C PRO A 178 -9.59 7.47 19.61
N THR A 179 -9.22 6.25 19.97
CA THR A 179 -8.83 5.89 21.34
C THR A 179 -7.38 6.17 21.67
N ASN A 180 -6.53 6.46 20.67
CA ASN A 180 -5.07 6.54 20.78
C ASN A 180 -4.44 5.25 21.34
N ALA A 181 -5.10 4.11 21.16
CA ALA A 181 -4.58 2.82 21.59
C ALA A 181 -3.29 2.49 20.83
N LEU A 182 -2.29 2.04 21.58
CA LEU A 182 -0.99 1.66 21.04
C LEU A 182 -0.88 0.14 20.96
N ILE A 183 -0.34 -0.35 19.85
CA ILE A 183 -0.03 -1.76 19.61
C ILE A 183 1.47 -1.87 19.34
N ASP A 184 2.10 -2.83 19.97
CA ASP A 184 3.51 -3.18 19.75
C ASP A 184 3.68 -3.84 18.37
N MET A 185 4.41 -3.16 17.48
CA MET A 185 4.64 -3.63 16.11
C MET A 185 5.61 -4.81 16.07
N ASP A 186 6.66 -4.80 16.90
CA ASP A 186 7.65 -5.88 16.95
C ASP A 186 6.99 -7.17 17.42
N MET A 187 6.15 -7.11 18.46
CA MET A 187 5.34 -8.24 18.89
C MET A 187 4.42 -8.77 17.78
N CYS A 188 3.77 -7.88 17.02
CA CYS A 188 2.89 -8.29 15.92
C CYS A 188 3.67 -8.95 14.77
N LYS A 189 4.89 -8.48 14.51
CA LYS A 189 5.80 -9.12 13.55
C LYS A 189 6.19 -10.53 14.02
N GLU A 190 6.57 -10.69 15.29
CA GLU A 190 6.88 -12.01 15.85
C GLU A 190 5.68 -12.98 15.77
N ILE A 191 4.46 -12.48 15.96
CA ILE A 191 3.24 -13.27 15.79
C ILE A 191 3.03 -13.67 14.33
N ALA A 192 3.22 -12.74 13.38
CA ALA A 192 3.12 -13.05 11.96
C ALA A 192 4.14 -14.12 11.55
N ASP A 193 5.38 -14.00 12.00
CA ASP A 193 6.44 -14.98 11.74
C ASP A 193 6.16 -16.35 12.37
N TYR A 194 5.60 -16.37 13.58
CA TYR A 194 5.25 -17.61 14.28
C TYR A 194 4.23 -18.46 13.51
N TYR A 195 3.25 -17.83 12.87
CA TYR A 195 2.22 -18.53 12.08
C TYR A 195 2.58 -18.66 10.58
N SER A 196 3.68 -18.05 10.13
CA SER A 196 4.13 -18.10 8.75
C SER A 196 4.84 -19.39 8.41
N THR A 197 4.59 -19.93 7.22
CA THR A 197 5.37 -21.05 6.65
C THR A 197 5.82 -20.67 5.22
N PRO A 198 6.82 -21.38 4.65
CA PRO A 198 7.22 -21.12 3.26
C PRO A 198 6.08 -21.25 2.24
N GLU A 199 5.15 -22.17 2.48
CA GLU A 199 3.99 -22.43 1.61
C GLU A 199 2.84 -21.47 1.87
N ARG A 200 2.81 -20.88 3.08
CA ARG A 200 1.76 -19.97 3.52
C ARG A 200 2.35 -18.83 4.35
N PRO A 201 2.85 -17.79 3.68
CA PRO A 201 3.34 -16.62 4.38
C PRO A 201 2.18 -15.87 5.04
N VAL A 202 2.40 -15.40 6.27
CA VAL A 202 1.51 -14.48 6.97
C VAL A 202 2.09 -13.08 6.83
N TYR A 203 1.35 -12.19 6.20
CA TYR A 203 1.78 -10.81 6.00
C TYR A 203 1.42 -9.94 7.19
N PHE A 204 2.21 -8.89 7.40
CA PHE A 204 1.97 -7.91 8.45
C PHE A 204 1.74 -6.52 7.84
N ALA A 205 0.55 -5.95 8.08
CA ALA A 205 0.14 -4.64 7.58
C ALA A 205 -0.18 -3.68 8.73
N VAL A 206 0.29 -2.45 8.60
CA VAL A 206 0.11 -1.39 9.60
C VAL A 206 -0.55 -0.17 8.97
N ASP A 207 -1.69 0.24 9.51
CA ASP A 207 -2.25 1.56 9.24
C ASP A 207 -1.52 2.60 10.11
N ASN A 208 -0.68 3.38 9.45
CA ASN A 208 0.17 4.41 10.04
C ASN A 208 -0.38 5.83 9.87
N THR A 209 -1.66 5.95 9.56
CA THR A 209 -2.30 7.25 9.26
C THR A 209 -2.10 8.26 10.37
N TYR A 210 -2.21 7.84 11.64
CA TYR A 210 -2.20 8.76 12.78
C TYR A 210 -0.83 9.41 13.00
N MET A 211 0.26 8.65 12.94
CA MET A 211 1.62 9.17 13.11
C MET A 211 2.20 9.74 11.81
N GLY A 212 1.81 9.16 10.69
CA GLY A 212 2.38 9.52 9.40
C GLY A 212 3.85 9.10 9.24
N PRO A 213 4.43 9.35 8.07
CA PRO A 213 5.77 8.86 7.73
C PRO A 213 6.92 9.63 8.41
N LEU A 214 6.60 10.70 9.18
CA LEU A 214 7.62 11.49 9.89
C LEU A 214 7.96 10.94 11.27
N TRP A 215 7.00 10.28 11.93
CA TRP A 215 7.10 9.96 13.36
C TRP A 215 7.14 8.47 13.64
N GLN A 216 6.71 7.64 12.70
CA GLN A 216 6.66 6.20 12.86
C GLN A 216 6.98 5.52 11.52
N HIS A 217 7.83 4.49 11.56
CA HIS A 217 8.35 3.78 10.38
C HIS A 217 8.07 2.27 10.48
N PRO A 218 6.84 1.80 10.20
CA PRO A 218 6.49 0.39 10.40
C PRO A 218 7.33 -0.60 9.61
N LEU A 219 7.88 -0.22 8.44
CA LEU A 219 8.78 -1.09 7.67
C LEU A 219 10.08 -1.40 8.44
N GLU A 220 10.56 -0.48 9.29
CA GLU A 220 11.73 -0.70 10.15
C GLU A 220 11.43 -1.67 11.30
N HIS A 221 10.13 -1.89 11.61
CA HIS A 221 9.60 -2.87 12.57
C HIS A 221 9.09 -4.15 11.90
N GLY A 222 9.50 -4.40 10.65
CA GLY A 222 9.19 -5.63 9.93
C GLY A 222 7.78 -5.72 9.32
N ALA A 223 7.03 -4.61 9.26
CA ALA A 223 5.80 -4.60 8.49
C ALA A 223 6.09 -4.87 7.00
N ASP A 224 5.25 -5.68 6.36
CA ASP A 224 5.31 -5.94 4.93
C ASP A 224 4.64 -4.83 4.13
N LEU A 225 3.59 -4.24 4.72
CA LEU A 225 2.75 -3.21 4.12
C LEU A 225 2.46 -2.09 5.12
N VAL A 226 2.60 -0.85 4.66
CA VAL A 226 2.20 0.35 5.40
C VAL A 226 1.08 1.06 4.68
N LEU A 227 0.05 1.42 5.41
CA LEU A 227 -1.16 2.03 4.88
C LEU A 227 -1.32 3.45 5.41
N TYR A 228 -1.84 4.32 4.57
CA TYR A 228 -2.17 5.69 4.91
C TYR A 228 -3.52 6.11 4.34
N SER A 229 -4.33 6.74 5.17
CA SER A 229 -5.28 7.72 4.66
C SER A 229 -4.51 9.01 4.36
N ALA A 230 -4.05 9.16 3.12
CA ALA A 230 -3.32 10.35 2.68
C ALA A 230 -4.18 11.63 2.75
N THR A 231 -5.48 11.48 2.89
CA THR A 231 -6.47 12.51 3.25
C THR A 231 -6.07 13.33 4.47
N LYS A 232 -5.34 12.71 5.44
CA LYS A 232 -5.04 13.30 6.75
C LYS A 232 -3.76 14.14 6.67
N TYR A 233 -2.73 13.74 7.41
CA TYR A 233 -1.51 14.56 7.56
C TYR A 233 -0.65 14.63 6.30
N ILE A 234 -0.76 13.68 5.37
CA ILE A 234 -0.06 13.74 4.09
C ILE A 234 -0.67 14.84 3.21
N GLY A 235 -1.99 14.90 3.05
CA GLY A 235 -2.68 16.00 2.36
C GLY A 235 -2.58 17.31 3.15
N GLY A 236 -2.82 17.27 4.44
CA GLY A 236 -2.52 18.32 5.42
C GLY A 236 -3.48 19.53 5.45
N HIS A 237 -4.33 19.70 4.45
CA HIS A 237 -5.15 20.90 4.27
C HIS A 237 -6.67 20.66 4.30
N SER A 238 -7.11 19.42 4.51
CA SER A 238 -8.54 19.02 4.55
C SER A 238 -9.30 19.29 3.24
N ASP A 239 -8.60 19.26 2.11
CA ASP A 239 -9.12 19.60 0.77
C ASP A 239 -9.02 18.44 -0.22
N VAL A 240 -8.38 17.31 0.17
CA VAL A 240 -8.24 16.12 -0.67
C VAL A 240 -8.68 14.85 0.05
N ILE A 241 -9.09 13.86 -0.71
CA ILE A 241 -9.31 12.49 -0.25
C ILE A 241 -8.40 11.57 -1.05
N ALA A 242 -7.49 10.89 -0.36
CA ALA A 242 -6.54 9.97 -0.97
C ALA A 242 -6.10 8.89 0.01
N GLY A 243 -5.54 7.79 -0.52
CA GLY A 243 -4.93 6.73 0.26
C GLY A 243 -3.62 6.26 -0.35
N ALA A 244 -2.80 5.57 0.43
CA ALA A 244 -1.57 4.98 -0.05
C ALA A 244 -1.30 3.63 0.64
N CYS A 245 -0.62 2.74 -0.09
CA CYS A 245 -0.06 1.51 0.43
C CYS A 245 1.39 1.40 -0.04
N LEU A 246 2.31 1.19 0.89
CA LEU A 246 3.75 1.12 0.65
C LEU A 246 4.31 -0.22 1.11
N GLY A 247 5.37 -0.68 0.45
CA GLY A 247 6.04 -1.94 0.78
C GLY A 247 7.09 -2.31 -0.26
N ASN A 248 7.43 -3.59 -0.35
CA ASN A 248 8.33 -4.07 -1.40
C ASN A 248 7.62 -4.12 -2.77
N LYS A 249 8.41 -4.14 -3.84
CA LYS A 249 7.89 -4.13 -5.22
C LYS A 249 6.96 -5.29 -5.54
N GLN A 250 7.25 -6.47 -5.02
CA GLN A 250 6.46 -7.67 -5.31
C GLN A 250 5.05 -7.54 -4.74
N LEU A 251 4.94 -7.15 -3.47
CA LEU A 251 3.64 -6.99 -2.80
C LEU A 251 2.86 -5.82 -3.37
N ILE A 252 3.53 -4.67 -3.58
CA ILE A 252 2.87 -3.50 -4.15
C ILE A 252 2.45 -3.74 -5.60
N GLY A 253 3.19 -4.53 -6.38
CA GLY A 253 2.78 -4.96 -7.71
C GLY A 253 1.45 -5.73 -7.70
N ARG A 254 1.24 -6.62 -6.72
CA ARG A 254 -0.03 -7.33 -6.51
C ARG A 254 -1.16 -6.33 -6.16
N VAL A 255 -0.89 -5.43 -5.22
CA VAL A 255 -1.84 -4.38 -4.80
C VAL A 255 -2.25 -3.48 -5.98
N LYS A 256 -1.28 -3.03 -6.81
CA LYS A 256 -1.54 -2.23 -8.02
C LYS A 256 -2.38 -2.99 -9.04
N THR A 257 -2.16 -4.29 -9.19
CA THR A 257 -2.94 -5.14 -10.08
C THR A 257 -4.41 -5.18 -9.65
N LEU A 258 -4.68 -5.45 -8.36
CA LEU A 258 -6.05 -5.48 -7.85
C LEU A 258 -6.69 -4.08 -7.90
N ARG A 259 -5.95 -3.01 -7.54
CA ARG A 259 -6.38 -1.62 -7.69
C ARG A 259 -6.90 -1.33 -9.10
N THR A 260 -6.18 -1.82 -10.12
CA THR A 260 -6.56 -1.65 -11.53
C THR A 260 -7.92 -2.28 -11.84
N PHE A 261 -8.21 -3.45 -11.29
CA PHE A 261 -9.49 -4.13 -11.49
C PHE A 261 -10.62 -3.49 -10.68
N LEU A 262 -10.37 -3.06 -9.47
CA LEU A 262 -11.35 -2.35 -8.63
C LEU A 262 -11.63 -0.92 -9.13
N GLY A 263 -10.68 -0.32 -9.86
CA GLY A 263 -10.83 1.02 -10.42
C GLY A 263 -10.71 2.16 -9.39
N ASN A 264 -10.22 1.86 -8.19
CA ASN A 264 -10.18 2.77 -7.05
C ASN A 264 -8.87 3.58 -6.94
N MET A 265 -8.38 4.07 -8.07
CA MET A 265 -7.20 4.92 -8.12
C MET A 265 -7.55 6.40 -8.05
N THR A 266 -6.65 7.19 -7.47
CA THR A 266 -6.85 8.64 -7.37
C THR A 266 -6.81 9.33 -8.74
N SER A 267 -7.49 10.47 -8.84
CA SER A 267 -7.41 11.36 -9.99
C SER A 267 -6.06 12.08 -10.00
N PRO A 268 -5.47 12.34 -11.17
CA PRO A 268 -4.27 13.16 -11.31
C PRO A 268 -4.46 14.62 -10.85
N TYR A 269 -5.71 15.07 -10.72
CA TYR A 269 -6.05 16.41 -10.21
C TYR A 269 -5.97 16.50 -8.67
N VAL A 270 -6.14 15.40 -7.93
CA VAL A 270 -6.05 15.30 -6.47
C VAL A 270 -4.59 15.20 -6.05
#